data_1bd7ceefc87351aeef4cff5230c2197b
#
_entry.id   1bd7ceefc87351aeef4cff5230c2197b
#
_cell.length_a   1.000
_cell.length_b   1.000
_cell.length_c   1.000
_cell.angle_alpha   90.00
_cell.angle_beta   90.00
_cell.angle_gamma   90.00
#
_symmetry.space_group_name_H-M   'P 1'
#
loop_
_entity.id
_entity.type
_entity.pdbx_description
1 polymer ?
#
loop_
_entity_poly.entity_id
_entity_poly.type
_entity_poly.pdbx_seq_one_letter_code
_entity_poly.pdbx_strand_id
1 'polypeptide(L)'
;MKYASWLTLSVTAFACAGCGGKNTESAVETSGADKTAKTQVLEAGAAVMQNREPLEALNAYIDGFHFYNGNIKGQMEAHHYCALLNEDVTQCVIYDGNTAHSKLMGVEYIVSAKLFAGLPAKEKHMWHSHVQEVRSGQLIAPGIPEFAEKEFMRKFAGTYGKTWHTWHTDQDKELPVGSPMLMMGFTKDGQADEAMIAARDKRFDTSSAENRENRADIDYPAIDPDADAWQKGIVIQLRAIDLKGTEGAETHGAPSP
;
A
#
# COMPACT_ATOMS: atom_id res chain seq x y z
N MET A 1 -49.53 36.33 39.77
CA MET A 1 -48.82 36.55 38.49
C MET A 1 -47.45 35.84 38.59
N LYS A 2 -47.30 34.70 37.91
CA LYS A 2 -46.07 33.91 37.92
C LYS A 2 -45.43 34.05 36.53
N TYR A 3 -44.26 34.67 36.45
CA TYR A 3 -43.46 34.76 35.21
C TYR A 3 -42.61 33.49 35.09
N ALA A 4 -42.86 32.72 34.05
CA ALA A 4 -42.00 31.60 33.65
C ALA A 4 -40.94 32.15 32.67
N SER A 5 -39.67 32.13 33.12
CA SER A 5 -38.49 32.44 32.26
C SER A 5 -38.14 31.21 31.44
N TRP A 6 -38.22 31.35 30.16
CA TRP A 6 -37.70 30.34 29.21
C TRP A 6 -36.21 30.62 28.96
N LEU A 7 -35.34 29.74 29.45
CA LEU A 7 -33.93 29.74 29.08
C LEU A 7 -33.79 29.04 27.70
N THR A 8 -33.48 29.82 26.69
CA THR A 8 -33.06 29.30 25.39
C THR A 8 -31.60 28.90 25.48
N LEU A 9 -31.36 27.59 25.42
CA LEU A 9 -30.01 27.03 25.31
C LEU A 9 -29.53 27.12 23.86
N SER A 10 -28.70 28.13 23.58
CA SER A 10 -28.04 28.24 22.27
C SER A 10 -26.92 27.18 22.18
N VAL A 11 -27.13 26.14 21.39
CA VAL A 11 -26.08 25.18 21.01
C VAL A 11 -25.22 25.87 19.94
N THR A 12 -24.09 26.40 20.36
CA THR A 12 -23.05 26.87 19.42
C THR A 12 -22.37 25.63 18.82
N ALA A 13 -22.71 25.30 17.58
CA ALA A 13 -21.96 24.33 16.81
C ALA A 13 -20.55 24.86 16.57
N PHE A 14 -19.57 24.35 17.28
CA PHE A 14 -18.17 24.53 16.94
C PHE A 14 -17.92 23.75 15.65
N ALA A 15 -17.90 24.47 14.52
CA ALA A 15 -17.31 23.96 13.31
C ALA A 15 -15.80 23.83 13.59
N CYS A 16 -15.35 22.63 13.90
CA CYS A 16 -13.93 22.31 13.82
C CYS A 16 -13.51 22.53 12.37
N ALA A 17 -12.89 23.68 12.10
CA ALA A 17 -12.09 23.87 10.91
C ALA A 17 -11.02 22.78 10.99
N GLY A 18 -11.14 21.74 10.13
CA GLY A 18 -10.22 20.65 10.09
C GLY A 18 -8.80 21.17 9.84
N CYS A 19 -7.94 21.01 10.83
CA CYS A 19 -6.52 20.89 10.56
C CYS A 19 -6.42 19.84 9.46
N GLY A 20 -5.80 20.17 8.31
CA GLY A 20 -5.57 19.24 7.22
C GLY A 20 -4.89 18.00 7.78
N GLY A 21 -5.65 16.93 7.95
CA GLY A 21 -5.16 15.70 8.56
C GLY A 21 -4.11 15.09 7.64
N LYS A 22 -3.06 14.57 8.21
CA LYS A 22 -2.03 13.76 7.52
C LYS A 22 -2.62 12.41 7.09
N ASN A 23 -3.83 12.41 6.51
CA ASN A 23 -4.59 11.22 6.21
C ASN A 23 -5.04 11.21 4.75
N THR A 24 -5.03 10.03 4.15
CA THR A 24 -5.62 9.73 2.85
C THR A 24 -6.93 8.98 3.07
N GLU A 25 -8.04 9.58 2.65
CA GLU A 25 -9.35 8.92 2.66
C GLU A 25 -9.50 8.01 1.43
N SER A 26 -10.23 6.91 1.61
CA SER A 26 -10.64 6.07 0.49
C SER A 26 -11.53 6.85 -0.48
N ALA A 27 -11.27 6.71 -1.78
CA ALA A 27 -12.13 7.24 -2.84
C ALA A 27 -13.26 6.26 -3.22
N VAL A 28 -13.39 5.14 -2.50
CA VAL A 28 -14.36 4.08 -2.77
C VAL A 28 -15.53 4.16 -1.82
N GLU A 29 -16.74 4.24 -2.37
CA GLU A 29 -18.00 4.04 -1.66
C GLU A 29 -18.48 2.61 -1.91
N THR A 30 -18.41 1.76 -0.85
CA THR A 30 -18.79 0.36 -0.97
C THR A 30 -20.30 0.23 -1.13
N SER A 31 -20.75 -0.47 -2.18
CA SER A 31 -22.17 -0.80 -2.39
C SER A 31 -22.72 -1.65 -1.26
N GLY A 32 -23.98 -1.46 -0.96
CA GLY A 32 -24.72 -2.26 0.02
C GLY A 32 -25.61 -1.41 0.92
N ALA A 33 -26.34 -2.08 1.80
CA ALA A 33 -27.18 -1.41 2.79
C ALA A 33 -26.34 -0.99 4.01
N ASP A 34 -26.76 0.09 4.65
CA ASP A 34 -26.17 0.56 5.90
C ASP A 34 -26.21 -0.52 7.00
N LYS A 35 -25.24 -0.47 7.91
CA LYS A 35 -25.19 -1.37 9.05
C LYS A 35 -26.41 -1.19 9.95
N THR A 36 -27.14 -2.27 10.18
CA THR A 36 -28.26 -2.28 11.14
C THR A 36 -27.76 -2.11 12.57
N ALA A 37 -28.64 -1.69 13.48
CA ALA A 37 -28.32 -1.64 14.91
C ALA A 37 -27.85 -3.01 15.46
N LYS A 38 -28.41 -4.11 14.96
CA LYS A 38 -27.97 -5.46 15.32
C LYS A 38 -26.52 -5.70 14.88
N THR A 39 -26.15 -5.32 13.67
CA THR A 39 -24.78 -5.45 13.15
C THR A 39 -23.80 -4.64 14.00
N GLN A 40 -24.15 -3.40 14.35
CA GLN A 40 -23.31 -2.52 15.18
C GLN A 40 -23.06 -3.11 16.58
N VAL A 41 -24.10 -3.70 17.22
CA VAL A 41 -23.95 -4.37 18.51
C VAL A 41 -23.05 -5.61 18.41
N LEU A 42 -23.17 -6.39 17.32
CA LEU A 42 -22.32 -7.56 17.10
C LEU A 42 -20.85 -7.15 16.87
N GLU A 43 -20.61 -6.09 16.12
CA GLU A 43 -19.24 -5.54 15.92
C GLU A 43 -18.63 -5.05 17.23
N ALA A 44 -19.42 -4.31 18.04
CA ALA A 44 -18.94 -3.85 19.35
C ALA A 44 -18.60 -5.03 20.27
N GLY A 45 -19.42 -6.07 20.27
CA GLY A 45 -19.15 -7.31 21.02
C GLY A 45 -17.89 -8.02 20.53
N ALA A 46 -17.74 -8.17 19.22
CA ALA A 46 -16.54 -8.77 18.61
C ALA A 46 -15.27 -7.98 18.94
N ALA A 47 -15.33 -6.65 18.87
CA ALA A 47 -14.19 -5.78 19.19
C ALA A 47 -13.67 -5.96 20.63
N VAL A 48 -14.55 -6.33 21.57
CA VAL A 48 -14.17 -6.54 22.98
C VAL A 48 -13.76 -7.98 23.26
N MET A 49 -14.40 -8.96 22.61
CA MET A 49 -14.28 -10.37 22.99
C MET A 49 -13.32 -11.18 22.10
N GLN A 50 -13.08 -10.75 20.86
CA GLN A 50 -12.24 -11.49 19.92
C GLN A 50 -10.79 -11.05 19.98
N ASN A 51 -9.88 -12.03 19.92
CA ASN A 51 -8.45 -11.79 19.80
C ASN A 51 -8.10 -11.26 18.41
N ARG A 52 -7.24 -10.24 18.35
CA ARG A 52 -6.77 -9.57 17.12
C ARG A 52 -5.25 -9.51 17.04
N GLU A 53 -4.53 -10.33 17.81
CA GLU A 53 -3.05 -10.33 17.86
C GLU A 53 -2.35 -10.28 16.51
N PRO A 54 -2.77 -11.02 15.44
CA PRO A 54 -2.15 -10.90 14.13
C PRO A 54 -2.26 -9.51 13.50
N LEU A 55 -3.35 -8.78 13.75
CA LEU A 55 -3.54 -7.40 13.28
C LEU A 55 -2.73 -6.41 14.13
N GLU A 56 -2.61 -6.65 15.42
CA GLU A 56 -1.83 -5.82 16.34
C GLU A 56 -0.32 -5.93 16.07
N ALA A 57 0.13 -7.03 15.47
CA ALA A 57 1.50 -7.21 15.02
C ALA A 57 1.86 -6.35 13.78
N LEU A 58 0.87 -5.81 13.04
CA LEU A 58 1.06 -4.91 11.91
C LEU A 58 1.33 -3.48 12.42
N ASN A 59 2.48 -3.26 13.03
CA ASN A 59 2.82 -2.06 13.80
C ASN A 59 3.73 -1.07 13.07
N ALA A 60 4.21 -1.39 11.87
CA ALA A 60 4.96 -0.49 11.02
C ALA A 60 4.06 0.03 9.90
N TYR A 61 4.03 1.35 9.70
CA TYR A 61 3.29 1.99 8.62
C TYR A 61 4.26 2.62 7.62
N ILE A 62 4.09 2.26 6.34
CA ILE A 62 4.90 2.75 5.22
C ILE A 62 3.95 3.23 4.13
N ASP A 63 4.27 4.33 3.50
CA ASP A 63 3.55 4.87 2.36
C ASP A 63 4.46 4.93 1.13
N GLY A 64 3.99 4.40 0.02
CA GLY A 64 4.69 4.33 -1.24
C GLY A 64 3.74 4.33 -2.44
N PHE A 65 4.26 3.97 -3.60
CA PHE A 65 3.51 3.98 -4.85
C PHE A 65 3.72 2.70 -5.62
N HIS A 66 2.63 2.14 -6.15
CA HIS A 66 2.66 0.97 -7.02
C HIS A 66 2.09 1.28 -8.40
N PHE A 67 2.39 0.40 -9.35
CA PHE A 67 1.73 0.35 -10.65
C PHE A 67 1.46 -1.12 -11.05
N TYR A 68 0.49 -1.33 -11.93
CA TYR A 68 0.17 -2.67 -12.43
C TYR A 68 1.28 -3.22 -13.32
N ASN A 69 1.77 -4.42 -13.07
CA ASN A 69 2.73 -5.08 -13.94
C ASN A 69 2.17 -5.14 -15.39
N GLY A 70 2.93 -4.54 -16.32
CA GLY A 70 2.50 -4.38 -17.72
C GLY A 70 1.77 -3.08 -18.03
N ASN A 71 1.43 -2.26 -17.03
CA ASN A 71 0.78 -0.97 -17.22
C ASN A 71 1.35 0.09 -16.26
N ILE A 72 2.48 0.68 -16.60
CA ILE A 72 3.14 1.70 -15.76
C ILE A 72 2.31 2.97 -15.57
N LYS A 73 1.27 3.20 -16.35
CA LYS A 73 0.37 4.35 -16.18
C LYS A 73 -0.74 4.12 -15.16
N GLY A 74 -1.03 2.86 -14.84
CA GLY A 74 -1.97 2.50 -13.79
C GLY A 74 -1.28 2.57 -12.44
N GLN A 75 -1.06 3.79 -11.94
CA GLN A 75 -0.32 4.10 -10.72
C GLN A 75 -1.26 4.43 -9.58
N MET A 76 -0.85 4.11 -8.37
CA MET A 76 -1.60 4.41 -7.16
C MET A 76 -0.70 4.56 -5.94
N GLU A 77 -1.17 5.35 -4.99
CA GLU A 77 -0.62 5.40 -3.64
C GLU A 77 -1.02 4.12 -2.88
N ALA A 78 -0.12 3.61 -2.07
CA ALA A 78 -0.28 2.35 -1.36
C ALA A 78 0.15 2.51 0.11
N HIS A 79 -0.80 2.29 1.02
CA HIS A 79 -0.60 2.41 2.46
C HIS A 79 -0.36 1.02 3.06
N HIS A 80 0.89 0.71 3.38
CA HIS A 80 1.31 -0.59 3.89
C HIS A 80 1.32 -0.61 5.41
N TYR A 81 0.62 -1.58 6.00
CA TYR A 81 0.72 -1.89 7.42
C TYR A 81 1.43 -3.23 7.56
N CYS A 82 2.59 -3.22 8.21
CA CYS A 82 3.57 -4.28 8.14
C CYS A 82 3.92 -4.87 9.50
N ALA A 83 4.22 -6.16 9.51
CA ALA A 83 4.85 -6.88 10.61
C ALA A 83 6.20 -7.42 10.16
N LEU A 84 7.25 -7.08 10.89
CA LEU A 84 8.58 -7.67 10.72
C LEU A 84 8.58 -9.06 11.39
N LEU A 85 8.59 -10.12 10.58
CA LEU A 85 8.61 -11.49 11.11
C LEU A 85 9.99 -11.84 11.68
N ASN A 86 11.05 -11.33 11.05
CA ASN A 86 12.44 -11.42 11.47
C ASN A 86 13.27 -10.40 10.67
N GLU A 87 14.61 -10.48 10.73
CA GLU A 87 15.49 -9.55 10.02
C GLU A 87 15.41 -9.66 8.49
N ASP A 88 14.95 -10.80 7.97
CA ASP A 88 14.95 -11.11 6.55
C ASP A 88 13.56 -11.13 5.89
N VAL A 89 12.46 -11.14 6.68
CA VAL A 89 11.10 -11.28 6.16
C VAL A 89 10.15 -10.30 6.84
N THR A 90 9.43 -9.55 6.03
CA THR A 90 8.31 -8.67 6.45
C THR A 90 7.06 -9.03 5.67
N GLN A 91 5.90 -8.92 6.28
CA GLN A 91 4.60 -9.08 5.65
C GLN A 91 3.75 -7.82 5.86
N CYS A 92 3.03 -7.41 4.83
CA CYS A 92 2.19 -6.21 4.86
C CYS A 92 0.78 -6.48 4.31
N VAL A 93 -0.20 -5.76 4.87
CA VAL A 93 -1.49 -5.52 4.24
C VAL A 93 -1.51 -4.12 3.66
N ILE A 94 -2.15 -3.94 2.50
CA ILE A 94 -2.12 -2.68 1.74
C ILE A 94 -3.53 -2.12 1.65
N TYR A 95 -3.68 -0.83 1.95
CA TYR A 95 -4.93 -0.08 1.87
C TYR A 95 -4.84 1.09 0.89
N ASP A 96 -5.97 1.57 0.40
CA ASP A 96 -6.10 2.75 -0.47
C ASP A 96 -6.08 4.08 0.30
N GLY A 97 -5.89 4.02 1.60
CA GLY A 97 -5.82 5.16 2.50
C GLY A 97 -5.37 4.72 3.89
N ASN A 98 -5.34 5.67 4.83
CA ASN A 98 -4.89 5.43 6.21
C ASN A 98 -5.93 5.82 7.26
N THR A 99 -7.20 5.83 6.89
CA THR A 99 -8.32 6.07 7.80
C THR A 99 -9.09 4.78 8.10
N ALA A 100 -9.99 4.83 9.06
CA ALA A 100 -10.81 3.68 9.46
C ALA A 100 -11.73 3.15 8.32
N HIS A 101 -11.95 3.95 7.29
CA HIS A 101 -12.81 3.59 6.16
C HIS A 101 -12.04 3.15 4.91
N SER A 102 -10.71 3.09 4.99
CA SER A 102 -9.86 2.65 3.88
C SER A 102 -10.13 1.22 3.50
N LYS A 103 -9.98 0.91 2.20
CA LYS A 103 -10.27 -0.39 1.63
C LYS A 103 -8.99 -1.21 1.49
N LEU A 104 -9.07 -2.46 1.92
CA LEU A 104 -7.97 -3.41 1.76
C LEU A 104 -7.78 -3.71 0.27
N MET A 105 -6.68 -3.22 -0.29
CA MET A 105 -6.33 -3.44 -1.69
C MET A 105 -5.60 -4.76 -1.91
N GLY A 106 -4.69 -5.14 -0.99
CA GLY A 106 -3.86 -6.30 -1.24
C GLY A 106 -2.88 -6.62 -0.13
N VAL A 107 -1.85 -7.37 -0.52
CA VAL A 107 -0.77 -7.81 0.39
C VAL A 107 0.58 -7.66 -0.28
N GLU A 108 1.62 -7.50 0.54
CA GLU A 108 3.00 -7.54 0.10
C GLU A 108 3.86 -8.40 1.05
N TYR A 109 4.73 -9.21 0.45
CA TYR A 109 5.81 -9.90 1.16
C TYR A 109 7.13 -9.28 0.77
N ILE A 110 7.95 -8.93 1.77
CA ILE A 110 9.23 -8.28 1.59
C ILE A 110 10.31 -9.19 2.14
N VAL A 111 11.37 -9.41 1.34
CA VAL A 111 12.51 -10.24 1.75
C VAL A 111 13.83 -9.51 1.58
N SER A 112 14.82 -9.88 2.38
CA SER A 112 16.20 -9.41 2.23
C SER A 112 16.82 -9.88 0.91
N ALA A 113 17.85 -9.16 0.43
CA ALA A 113 18.62 -9.55 -0.75
C ALA A 113 19.20 -10.97 -0.60
N LYS A 114 19.55 -11.38 0.61
CA LYS A 114 20.07 -12.72 0.91
C LYS A 114 19.04 -13.81 0.59
N LEU A 115 17.80 -13.66 1.04
CA LEU A 115 16.73 -14.62 0.74
C LEU A 115 16.32 -14.56 -0.72
N PHE A 116 16.23 -13.34 -1.28
CA PHE A 116 15.89 -13.14 -2.68
C PHE A 116 16.88 -13.84 -3.61
N ALA A 117 18.17 -13.76 -3.34
CA ALA A 117 19.21 -14.43 -4.15
C ALA A 117 18.98 -15.93 -4.30
N GLY A 118 18.41 -16.59 -3.28
CA GLY A 118 18.10 -18.02 -3.28
C GLY A 118 16.81 -18.41 -3.99
N LEU A 119 15.99 -17.46 -4.45
CA LEU A 119 14.73 -17.75 -5.13
C LEU A 119 14.97 -18.30 -6.55
N PRO A 120 14.09 -19.19 -7.05
CA PRO A 120 14.12 -19.60 -8.46
C PRO A 120 13.98 -18.39 -9.40
N ALA A 121 14.66 -18.40 -10.55
CA ALA A 121 14.63 -17.27 -11.49
C ALA A 121 13.20 -16.83 -11.90
N LYS A 122 12.32 -17.79 -12.18
CA LYS A 122 10.92 -17.49 -12.51
C LYS A 122 10.15 -16.84 -11.35
N GLU A 123 10.47 -17.18 -10.11
CA GLU A 123 9.89 -16.55 -8.93
C GLU A 123 10.37 -15.10 -8.80
N LYS A 124 11.66 -14.84 -9.00
CA LYS A 124 12.26 -13.50 -8.94
C LYS A 124 11.58 -12.50 -9.88
N HIS A 125 11.04 -12.94 -11.02
CA HIS A 125 10.35 -12.08 -11.97
C HIS A 125 9.06 -11.44 -11.42
N MET A 126 8.52 -11.96 -10.33
CA MET A 126 7.34 -11.42 -9.65
C MET A 126 7.69 -10.39 -8.56
N TRP A 127 8.95 -10.04 -8.41
CA TRP A 127 9.42 -9.19 -7.34
C TRP A 127 9.99 -7.88 -7.90
N HIS A 128 9.79 -6.80 -7.17
CA HIS A 128 10.41 -5.50 -7.44
C HIS A 128 11.42 -5.14 -6.36
N SER A 129 12.39 -4.29 -6.70
CA SER A 129 13.41 -3.80 -5.79
C SER A 129 12.96 -2.50 -5.14
N HIS A 130 13.17 -2.33 -3.84
CA HIS A 130 12.90 -1.09 -3.11
C HIS A 130 14.02 -0.02 -3.25
N VAL A 131 15.12 -0.33 -3.95
CA VAL A 131 16.26 0.60 -4.08
C VAL A 131 15.81 1.98 -4.58
N GLN A 132 15.02 2.04 -5.65
CA GLN A 132 14.60 3.32 -6.22
C GLN A 132 13.59 4.03 -5.33
N GLU A 133 12.66 3.33 -4.72
CA GLU A 133 11.64 3.91 -3.85
C GLU A 133 12.27 4.61 -2.65
N VAL A 134 13.28 3.99 -2.03
CA VAL A 134 14.06 4.59 -0.96
C VAL A 134 14.92 5.74 -1.47
N ARG A 135 15.68 5.51 -2.55
CA ARG A 135 16.62 6.50 -3.12
C ARG A 135 15.92 7.77 -3.61
N SER A 136 14.75 7.62 -4.21
CA SER A 136 13.97 8.76 -4.70
C SER A 136 13.35 9.61 -3.58
N GLY A 137 13.34 9.11 -2.35
CA GLY A 137 12.62 9.73 -1.23
C GLY A 137 11.11 9.50 -1.25
N GLN A 138 10.60 8.72 -2.20
CA GLN A 138 9.17 8.51 -2.41
C GLN A 138 8.56 7.51 -1.42
N LEU A 139 9.32 6.51 -0.96
CA LEU A 139 8.90 5.67 0.15
C LEU A 139 9.07 6.42 1.46
N ILE A 140 8.04 6.51 2.28
CA ILE A 140 8.10 7.21 3.58
C ILE A 140 7.52 6.34 4.69
N ALA A 141 7.91 6.62 5.93
CA ALA A 141 7.32 6.02 7.13
C ALA A 141 6.71 7.13 8.01
N PRO A 142 5.46 7.55 7.75
CA PRO A 142 4.84 8.69 8.40
C PRO A 142 4.74 8.52 9.92
N GLY A 143 4.94 9.61 10.66
CA GLY A 143 4.70 9.66 12.11
C GLY A 143 5.87 9.24 12.98
N ILE A 144 7.00 8.81 12.40
CA ILE A 144 8.23 8.55 13.14
C ILE A 144 9.25 9.68 12.91
N PRO A 145 10.16 9.95 13.88
CA PRO A 145 11.19 10.97 13.71
C PRO A 145 12.12 10.68 12.52
N GLU A 146 12.58 11.73 11.84
CA GLU A 146 13.40 11.63 10.62
C GLU A 146 14.61 10.70 10.76
N PHE A 147 15.34 10.78 11.89
CA PHE A 147 16.50 9.90 12.11
C PHE A 147 16.13 8.43 12.19
N ALA A 148 14.97 8.09 12.78
CA ALA A 148 14.47 6.73 12.88
C ALA A 148 13.90 6.25 11.53
N GLU A 149 13.24 7.14 10.80
CA GLU A 149 12.76 6.90 9.45
C GLU A 149 13.93 6.59 8.49
N LYS A 150 15.02 7.36 8.56
CA LYS A 150 16.22 7.12 7.77
C LYS A 150 16.85 5.75 8.05
N GLU A 151 16.94 5.33 9.32
CA GLU A 151 17.45 4.00 9.67
C GLU A 151 16.52 2.88 9.17
N PHE A 152 15.21 3.10 9.24
CA PHE A 152 14.23 2.19 8.68
C PHE A 152 14.39 2.07 7.16
N MET A 153 14.53 3.18 6.45
CA MET A 153 14.77 3.21 4.99
C MET A 153 16.11 2.57 4.61
N ARG A 154 17.14 2.70 5.42
CA ARG A 154 18.43 2.00 5.23
C ARG A 154 18.24 0.49 5.22
N LYS A 155 17.40 -0.04 6.10
CA LYS A 155 17.05 -1.46 6.13
C LYS A 155 16.27 -1.90 4.87
N PHE A 156 15.35 -1.04 4.41
CA PHE A 156 14.51 -1.34 3.23
C PHE A 156 15.27 -1.23 1.91
N ALA A 157 16.31 -0.40 1.81
CA ALA A 157 17.03 -0.12 0.57
C ALA A 157 17.59 -1.36 -0.15
N GLY A 158 17.84 -2.47 0.58
CA GLY A 158 18.35 -3.72 0.03
C GLY A 158 17.32 -4.85 -0.03
N THR A 159 16.03 -4.54 0.03
CA THR A 159 14.98 -5.56 0.05
C THR A 159 14.21 -5.62 -1.27
N TYR A 160 13.43 -6.70 -1.41
CA TYR A 160 12.58 -6.97 -2.58
C TYR A 160 11.16 -7.26 -2.12
N GLY A 161 10.18 -6.68 -2.81
CA GLY A 161 8.75 -6.84 -2.56
C GLY A 161 8.04 -7.69 -3.60
N LYS A 162 7.10 -8.53 -3.16
CA LYS A 162 6.13 -9.21 -4.03
C LYS A 162 4.73 -8.81 -3.62
N THR A 163 4.07 -8.05 -4.47
CA THR A 163 2.81 -7.36 -4.18
C THR A 163 1.70 -7.82 -5.08
N TRP A 164 0.57 -8.20 -4.47
CA TRP A 164 -0.67 -8.53 -5.17
C TRP A 164 -1.81 -7.68 -4.67
N HIS A 165 -2.47 -6.96 -5.59
CA HIS A 165 -3.73 -6.28 -5.30
C HIS A 165 -4.91 -7.16 -5.70
N THR A 166 -5.91 -7.20 -4.85
CA THR A 166 -7.17 -7.95 -5.02
C THR A 166 -8.38 -7.03 -5.18
N TRP A 167 -8.23 -5.78 -4.80
CA TRP A 167 -9.19 -4.71 -5.06
C TRP A 167 -8.49 -3.55 -5.77
N HIS A 168 -8.95 -3.25 -6.98
CA HIS A 168 -8.42 -2.19 -7.83
C HIS A 168 -9.22 -0.90 -7.59
N THR A 169 -9.01 -0.26 -6.45
CA THR A 169 -9.79 0.90 -5.98
C THR A 169 -9.67 2.13 -6.87
N ASP A 170 -8.72 2.17 -7.78
CA ASP A 170 -8.60 3.15 -8.87
C ASP A 170 -9.60 2.90 -10.02
N GLN A 171 -10.03 1.66 -10.22
CA GLN A 171 -10.92 1.20 -11.29
C GLN A 171 -12.30 0.81 -10.77
N ASP A 172 -12.37 0.04 -9.68
CA ASP A 172 -13.59 -0.54 -9.12
C ASP A 172 -14.01 0.21 -7.85
N LYS A 173 -14.93 1.16 -8.03
CA LYS A 173 -15.29 2.12 -6.98
C LYS A 173 -16.31 1.62 -5.95
N GLU A 174 -16.87 0.42 -6.15
CA GLU A 174 -17.94 -0.08 -5.29
C GLU A 174 -17.65 -1.45 -4.67
N LEU A 175 -17.09 -2.38 -5.43
CA LEU A 175 -16.86 -3.76 -5.03
C LEU A 175 -15.49 -4.27 -5.51
N PRO A 176 -14.86 -5.21 -4.79
CA PRO A 176 -13.60 -5.84 -5.19
C PRO A 176 -13.83 -6.89 -6.28
N VAL A 177 -13.99 -6.45 -7.53
CA VAL A 177 -14.20 -7.34 -8.68
C VAL A 177 -12.89 -7.57 -9.45
N GLY A 178 -12.89 -8.57 -10.33
CA GLY A 178 -11.74 -8.90 -11.17
C GLY A 178 -10.74 -9.87 -10.53
N SER A 179 -9.69 -10.18 -11.27
CA SER A 179 -8.61 -11.08 -10.82
C SER A 179 -7.58 -10.31 -10.01
N PRO A 180 -6.91 -10.94 -9.03
CA PRO A 180 -5.75 -10.35 -8.41
C PRO A 180 -4.69 -9.95 -9.45
N MET A 181 -4.05 -8.80 -9.25
CA MET A 181 -3.02 -8.29 -10.15
C MET A 181 -1.70 -8.11 -9.43
N LEU A 182 -0.61 -8.54 -10.10
CA LEU A 182 0.75 -8.30 -9.64
C LEU A 182 1.08 -6.82 -9.83
N MET A 183 1.61 -6.21 -8.76
CA MET A 183 2.03 -4.81 -8.73
C MET A 183 3.56 -4.72 -8.73
N MET A 184 4.08 -3.58 -9.20
CA MET A 184 5.51 -3.29 -9.27
C MET A 184 5.81 -1.91 -8.69
N GLY A 185 7.05 -1.75 -8.20
CA GLY A 185 7.63 -0.47 -7.84
C GLY A 185 8.35 0.21 -9.01
N PHE A 186 8.60 1.50 -8.88
CA PHE A 186 9.36 2.28 -9.87
C PHE A 186 10.85 2.02 -9.74
N THR A 187 11.57 2.11 -10.85
CA THR A 187 13.00 1.76 -10.94
C THR A 187 13.91 2.92 -11.33
N LYS A 188 13.33 4.06 -11.69
CA LYS A 188 14.06 5.29 -12.04
C LYS A 188 13.18 6.53 -11.88
N ASP A 189 13.83 7.68 -11.83
CA ASP A 189 13.16 8.98 -11.80
C ASP A 189 12.30 9.23 -13.05
N GLY A 190 11.21 9.99 -12.86
CA GLY A 190 10.28 10.37 -13.92
C GLY A 190 9.32 9.26 -14.37
N GLN A 191 9.28 8.11 -13.68
CA GLN A 191 8.30 7.06 -13.92
C GLN A 191 7.01 7.25 -13.10
N ALA A 192 7.13 7.67 -11.85
CA ALA A 192 5.98 8.00 -11.02
C ALA A 192 5.38 9.34 -11.44
N ASP A 193 4.06 9.46 -11.32
CA ASP A 193 3.32 10.69 -11.59
C ASP A 193 3.70 11.78 -10.56
N GLU A 194 4.26 12.89 -11.05
CA GLU A 194 4.72 13.98 -10.19
C GLU A 194 3.56 14.66 -9.43
N ALA A 195 2.35 14.69 -10.01
CA ALA A 195 1.19 15.27 -9.34
C ALA A 195 0.71 14.36 -8.18
N MET A 196 0.80 13.05 -8.35
CA MET A 196 0.50 12.07 -7.29
C MET A 196 1.51 12.20 -6.14
N ILE A 197 2.81 12.28 -6.45
CA ILE A 197 3.88 12.48 -5.45
C ILE A 197 3.65 13.79 -4.69
N ALA A 198 3.44 14.91 -5.41
CA ALA A 198 3.24 16.22 -4.81
C ALA A 198 1.99 16.28 -3.92
N ALA A 199 0.91 15.61 -4.32
CA ALA A 199 -0.32 15.52 -3.53
C ALA A 199 -0.10 14.75 -2.22
N ARG A 200 0.64 13.61 -2.27
CA ARG A 200 1.01 12.83 -1.10
C ARG A 200 1.93 13.63 -0.18
N ASP A 201 2.99 14.23 -0.70
CA ASP A 201 3.96 15.02 0.05
C ASP A 201 3.26 16.17 0.80
N LYS A 202 2.35 16.85 0.14
CA LYS A 202 1.53 17.91 0.77
C LYS A 202 0.67 17.38 1.91
N ARG A 203 0.03 16.21 1.76
CA ARG A 203 -0.82 15.62 2.82
C ARG A 203 -0.03 15.24 4.05
N PHE A 204 1.13 14.63 3.86
CA PHE A 204 1.97 14.17 4.96
C PHE A 204 2.92 15.25 5.51
N ASP A 205 2.90 16.45 4.94
CA ASP A 205 3.83 17.54 5.29
C ASP A 205 5.28 17.05 5.22
N THR A 206 5.65 16.48 4.07
CA THR A 206 6.96 15.91 3.76
C THR A 206 7.41 16.36 2.38
N SER A 207 8.64 16.04 2.02
CA SER A 207 9.22 16.33 0.71
C SER A 207 10.04 15.15 0.23
N SER A 208 9.61 14.51 -0.86
CA SER A 208 10.40 13.46 -1.50
C SER A 208 11.80 13.93 -1.90
N ALA A 209 11.94 15.19 -2.30
CA ALA A 209 13.24 15.77 -2.67
C ALA A 209 14.16 15.89 -1.45
N GLU A 210 13.68 16.42 -0.32
CA GLU A 210 14.45 16.50 0.93
C GLU A 210 14.78 15.11 1.47
N ASN A 211 13.83 14.18 1.43
CA ASN A 211 14.08 12.79 1.82
C ASN A 211 15.20 12.16 0.99
N ARG A 212 15.24 12.43 -0.33
CA ARG A 212 16.31 11.98 -1.22
C ARG A 212 17.67 12.53 -0.76
N GLU A 213 17.74 13.82 -0.46
CA GLU A 213 18.97 14.46 0.01
C GLU A 213 19.42 13.87 1.36
N ASN A 214 18.51 13.72 2.30
CA ASN A 214 18.76 13.14 3.61
C ASN A 214 19.23 11.67 3.56
N ARG A 215 18.90 10.94 2.49
CA ARG A 215 19.25 9.53 2.27
C ARG A 215 20.45 9.33 1.33
N ALA A 216 21.13 10.42 0.94
CA ALA A 216 22.26 10.35 -0.01
C ALA A 216 23.45 9.52 0.50
N ASP A 217 23.57 9.33 1.81
CA ASP A 217 24.61 8.53 2.48
C ASP A 217 24.19 7.05 2.69
N ILE A 218 23.00 6.64 2.28
CA ILE A 218 22.62 5.22 2.30
C ILE A 218 23.40 4.49 1.21
N ASP A 219 24.03 3.37 1.60
CA ASP A 219 24.66 2.47 0.67
C ASP A 219 23.58 1.62 -0.03
N TYR A 220 23.39 1.88 -1.32
CA TYR A 220 22.39 1.17 -2.12
C TYR A 220 23.04 -0.02 -2.81
N PRO A 221 22.62 -1.27 -2.49
CA PRO A 221 23.18 -2.45 -3.13
C PRO A 221 22.83 -2.52 -4.62
N ALA A 222 23.63 -3.28 -5.36
CA ALA A 222 23.28 -3.62 -6.74
C ALA A 222 21.99 -4.43 -6.75
N ILE A 223 21.09 -4.08 -7.66
CA ILE A 223 19.82 -4.79 -7.84
C ILE A 223 20.10 -6.12 -8.57
N ASP A 224 19.52 -7.22 -8.06
CA ASP A 224 19.58 -8.51 -8.73
C ASP A 224 18.95 -8.39 -10.13
N PRO A 225 19.64 -8.86 -11.20
CA PRO A 225 19.16 -8.67 -12.55
C PRO A 225 17.82 -9.37 -12.87
N ASP A 226 17.39 -10.33 -12.07
CA ASP A 226 16.11 -11.02 -12.25
C ASP A 226 14.94 -10.33 -11.53
N ALA A 227 15.21 -9.33 -10.68
CA ALA A 227 14.17 -8.45 -10.16
C ALA A 227 13.69 -7.46 -11.23
N ASP A 228 12.55 -6.83 -11.00
CA ASP A 228 12.00 -5.80 -11.89
C ASP A 228 11.92 -6.26 -13.36
N ALA A 229 11.57 -7.53 -13.56
CA ALA A 229 11.60 -8.20 -14.87
C ALA A 229 10.69 -7.53 -15.92
N TRP A 230 9.72 -6.73 -15.49
CA TRP A 230 8.88 -5.91 -16.33
C TRP A 230 9.69 -4.93 -17.22
N GLN A 231 10.85 -4.46 -16.74
CA GLN A 231 11.75 -3.61 -17.52
C GLN A 231 12.31 -4.32 -18.77
N LYS A 232 12.33 -5.66 -18.75
CA LYS A 232 12.74 -6.53 -19.85
C LYS A 232 11.55 -7.00 -20.71
N GLY A 233 10.35 -6.43 -20.47
CA GLY A 233 9.12 -6.80 -21.16
C GLY A 233 8.43 -8.05 -20.62
N ILE A 234 8.87 -8.58 -19.49
CA ILE A 234 8.23 -9.73 -18.85
C ILE A 234 7.04 -9.23 -18.03
N VAL A 235 5.82 -9.55 -18.49
CA VAL A 235 4.57 -9.22 -17.82
C VAL A 235 3.94 -10.49 -17.28
N ILE A 236 3.68 -10.50 -15.97
CA ILE A 236 3.04 -11.61 -15.26
C ILE A 236 1.75 -11.10 -14.66
N GLN A 237 0.61 -11.64 -15.12
CA GLN A 237 -0.72 -11.37 -14.57
C GLN A 237 -1.55 -12.64 -14.59
N LEU A 238 -2.45 -12.79 -13.62
CA LEU A 238 -3.40 -13.89 -13.59
C LEU A 238 -4.46 -13.67 -14.67
N ARG A 239 -4.83 -14.74 -15.35
CA ARG A 239 -5.96 -14.76 -16.29
C ARG A 239 -7.09 -15.61 -15.72
N ALA A 240 -8.32 -15.17 -15.92
CA ALA A 240 -9.47 -16.01 -15.60
C ALA A 240 -9.41 -17.30 -16.41
N ILE A 241 -9.57 -18.45 -15.73
CA ILE A 241 -9.66 -19.76 -16.38
C ILE A 241 -11.13 -20.04 -16.59
N ASP A 242 -11.55 -20.21 -17.83
CA ASP A 242 -12.87 -20.77 -18.13
C ASP A 242 -12.84 -22.27 -17.90
N LEU A 243 -13.38 -22.71 -16.77
CA LEU A 243 -13.47 -24.14 -16.42
C LEU A 243 -14.40 -24.94 -17.32
N LYS A 244 -15.15 -24.29 -18.21
CA LYS A 244 -16.01 -24.96 -19.21
C LYS A 244 -15.30 -25.21 -20.53
N GLY A 245 -14.19 -24.50 -20.79
CA GLY A 245 -13.34 -24.71 -21.96
C GLY A 245 -12.18 -25.63 -21.58
N THR A 246 -12.22 -26.86 -21.99
CA THR A 246 -11.23 -27.90 -21.68
C THR A 246 -9.91 -27.72 -22.41
N GLU A 247 -9.54 -26.56 -22.93
CA GLU A 247 -8.28 -26.38 -23.62
C GLU A 247 -7.63 -25.02 -23.29
N GLY A 248 -6.46 -25.07 -22.67
CA GLY A 248 -5.53 -23.98 -22.70
C GLY A 248 -5.34 -23.17 -21.42
N ALA A 249 -5.09 -23.82 -20.30
CA ALA A 249 -4.30 -23.17 -19.25
C ALA A 249 -2.85 -23.06 -19.75
N GLU A 250 -2.61 -22.17 -20.72
CA GLU A 250 -1.25 -21.73 -21.02
C GLU A 250 -0.78 -20.85 -19.88
N THR A 251 0.03 -21.41 -19.01
CA THR A 251 0.90 -20.63 -18.14
C THR A 251 1.82 -19.84 -19.04
N HIS A 252 1.45 -18.58 -19.35
CA HIS A 252 2.33 -17.70 -20.11
C HIS A 252 3.55 -17.33 -19.29
N GLY A 253 4.59 -18.04 -19.53
CA GLY A 253 5.94 -17.87 -18.99
C GLY A 253 6.94 -18.67 -19.74
N ALA A 254 6.91 -18.66 -21.09
CA ALA A 254 8.05 -19.00 -21.91
C ALA A 254 7.97 -18.27 -23.26
N PRO A 255 8.94 -17.45 -23.63
CA PRO A 255 9.19 -17.20 -25.03
C PRO A 255 9.69 -18.50 -25.64
N SER A 256 9.11 -18.91 -26.75
CA SER A 256 9.67 -19.97 -27.61
C SER A 256 11.04 -19.53 -28.14
N PRO A 257 11.90 -20.50 -28.47
CA PRO A 257 13.32 -20.27 -28.80
C PRO A 257 13.56 -19.41 -30.01
#